data_be53c8f8c780d214383b5bbb77810763
#
_entry.id   be53c8f8c780d214383b5bbb77810763
#
_cell.length_a   1.000
_cell.length_b   1.000
_cell.length_c   1.000
_cell.angle_alpha   90.00
_cell.angle_beta   90.00
_cell.angle_gamma   90.00
#
_symmetry.space_group_name_H-M   'P 1'
#
loop_
_entity.id
_entity.type
_entity.pdbx_description
1 polymer ?
#
loop_
_entity_poly.entity_id
_entity_poly.type
_entity_poly.pdbx_seq_one_letter_code
_entity_poly.pdbx_strand_id
1 'polypeptide(L)'
;MFTTRDLFDLTHSLAGNYLSGFDYPWQALKGIQNLILELGFQLGEDYTEVSPTVWVHKTAVVAPTAFLGAPCIIGANTEVRHCAFIRGSALVGDGCVVGNSVELKNVILFDSVQVPHYNYVGDSILGYKSHMGAGSLTSNVKSDKTLVVVKNGSEQIPTGLKKFGAMLGDFVEVGCNSVLNPGTVVGRNSNIYPTSCVRGVVPENSIWKTGGVVVAKK
;
A
#
# COMPACT_ATOMS: atom_id res chain seq x y z
N MET A 1 -11.13 0.20 -16.58
CA MET A 1 -10.10 -0.17 -15.56
C MET A 1 -9.35 1.08 -15.15
N PHE A 2 -8.98 1.26 -13.88
CA PHE A 2 -8.18 2.41 -13.42
C PHE A 2 -6.71 2.27 -13.83
N THR A 3 -6.17 3.34 -14.38
CA THR A 3 -4.72 3.49 -14.62
C THR A 3 -4.01 3.96 -13.36
N THR A 4 -2.67 4.00 -13.39
CA THR A 4 -1.84 4.55 -12.31
C THR A 4 -2.23 6.00 -11.98
N ARG A 5 -2.46 6.82 -12.99
CA ARG A 5 -2.83 8.25 -12.82
C ARG A 5 -4.28 8.47 -12.38
N ASP A 6 -5.17 7.52 -12.68
CA ASP A 6 -6.54 7.58 -12.15
C ASP A 6 -6.58 7.34 -10.64
N LEU A 7 -5.66 6.51 -10.13
CA LEU A 7 -5.63 6.13 -8.72
C LEU A 7 -4.80 7.09 -7.85
N PHE A 8 -3.69 7.65 -8.38
CA PHE A 8 -2.68 8.31 -7.57
C PHE A 8 -2.33 9.70 -8.06
N ASP A 9 -2.24 10.65 -7.14
CA ASP A 9 -1.47 11.87 -7.33
C ASP A 9 0.00 11.56 -7.05
N LEU A 10 0.76 11.38 -8.11
CA LEU A 10 2.16 10.92 -8.05
C LEU A 10 3.11 11.92 -7.39
N THR A 11 2.67 13.15 -7.10
CA THR A 11 3.48 14.16 -6.41
C THR A 11 3.64 13.86 -4.92
N HIS A 12 2.82 12.97 -4.35
CA HIS A 12 2.82 12.58 -2.95
C HIS A 12 3.61 11.30 -2.67
N SER A 13 4.67 11.02 -3.43
CA SER A 13 5.53 9.88 -3.17
C SER A 13 6.89 10.03 -3.86
N LEU A 14 7.95 9.60 -3.20
CA LEU A 14 9.27 9.45 -3.82
C LEU A 14 9.24 8.47 -5.03
N ALA A 15 8.27 7.57 -5.08
CA ALA A 15 8.07 6.64 -6.19
C ALA A 15 7.35 7.26 -7.40
N GLY A 16 6.96 8.54 -7.36
CA GLY A 16 6.11 9.15 -8.39
C GLY A 16 6.65 9.01 -9.80
N ASN A 17 7.93 9.32 -10.02
CA ASN A 17 8.56 9.17 -11.33
C ASN A 17 8.58 7.71 -11.80
N TYR A 18 8.92 6.78 -10.93
CA TYR A 18 8.91 5.35 -11.23
C TYR A 18 7.52 4.85 -11.63
N LEU A 19 6.51 5.20 -10.83
CA LEU A 19 5.11 4.80 -11.07
C LEU A 19 4.54 5.40 -12.35
N SER A 20 5.00 6.58 -12.76
CA SER A 20 4.55 7.24 -14.00
C SER A 20 4.88 6.45 -15.27
N GLY A 21 5.82 5.51 -15.19
CA GLY A 21 6.22 4.63 -16.30
C GLY A 21 5.31 3.41 -16.49
N PHE A 22 4.26 3.24 -15.69
CA PHE A 22 3.36 2.09 -15.77
C PHE A 22 1.91 2.51 -16.01
N ASP A 23 1.26 1.85 -16.97
CA ASP A 23 -0.18 2.05 -17.20
C ASP A 23 -0.99 1.61 -15.99
N TYR A 24 -0.66 0.43 -15.46
CA TYR A 24 -1.32 -0.13 -14.28
C TYR A 24 -0.35 -0.22 -13.10
N PRO A 25 -0.75 0.22 -11.89
CA PRO A 25 0.16 0.32 -10.76
C PRO A 25 0.72 -1.03 -10.27
N TRP A 26 0.02 -2.13 -10.47
CA TRP A 26 0.53 -3.45 -10.10
C TRP A 26 1.73 -3.92 -10.92
N GLN A 27 1.96 -3.33 -12.10
CA GLN A 27 3.14 -3.62 -12.93
C GLN A 27 4.43 -3.20 -12.21
N ALA A 28 4.35 -2.19 -11.34
CA ALA A 28 5.46 -1.67 -10.56
C ALA A 28 5.93 -2.62 -9.43
N LEU A 29 5.08 -3.55 -8.98
CA LEU A 29 5.35 -4.38 -7.79
C LEU A 29 6.65 -5.18 -7.86
N LYS A 30 7.04 -5.64 -9.05
CA LYS A 30 8.26 -6.44 -9.24
C LYS A 30 9.56 -5.64 -9.04
N GLY A 31 9.51 -4.33 -9.24
CA GLY A 31 10.68 -3.47 -9.21
C GLY A 31 10.84 -2.66 -7.92
N ILE A 32 9.94 -2.79 -6.93
CA ILE A 32 9.97 -1.99 -5.69
C ILE A 32 11.31 -2.09 -4.97
N GLN A 33 11.89 -3.30 -4.88
CA GLN A 33 13.18 -3.50 -4.22
C GLN A 33 14.29 -2.67 -4.88
N ASN A 34 14.38 -2.72 -6.21
CA ASN A 34 15.40 -1.98 -6.95
C ASN A 34 15.18 -0.47 -6.85
N LEU A 35 13.91 -0.03 -6.95
CA LEU A 35 13.54 1.37 -6.74
C LEU A 35 14.03 1.89 -5.39
N ILE A 36 13.81 1.15 -4.30
CA ILE A 36 14.22 1.56 -2.95
C ILE A 36 15.75 1.69 -2.87
N LEU A 37 16.48 0.77 -3.47
CA LEU A 37 17.95 0.83 -3.52
C LEU A 37 18.42 2.06 -4.31
N GLU A 38 17.84 2.30 -5.49
CA GLU A 38 18.19 3.46 -6.31
C GLU A 38 17.89 4.78 -5.60
N LEU A 39 16.70 4.91 -5.02
CA LEU A 39 16.31 6.09 -4.24
C LEU A 39 17.20 6.26 -3.01
N GLY A 40 17.43 5.19 -2.24
CA GLY A 40 18.15 5.23 -0.98
C GLY A 40 19.56 5.81 -1.12
N PHE A 41 20.28 5.46 -2.18
CA PHE A 41 21.61 6.01 -2.45
C PHE A 41 21.59 7.47 -2.94
N GLN A 42 20.43 8.01 -3.29
CA GLN A 42 20.26 9.40 -3.73
C GLN A 42 19.66 10.31 -2.64
N LEU A 43 19.27 9.74 -1.49
CA LEU A 43 18.72 10.50 -0.38
C LEU A 43 19.75 11.46 0.19
N GLY A 44 19.33 12.68 0.53
CA GLY A 44 20.17 13.70 1.12
C GLY A 44 20.47 13.48 2.61
N GLU A 45 21.15 14.46 3.20
CA GLU A 45 21.61 14.43 4.60
C GLU A 45 20.49 14.31 5.65
N ASP A 46 19.24 14.51 5.27
CA ASP A 46 18.09 14.36 6.18
C ASP A 46 17.73 12.90 6.46
N TYR A 47 18.32 11.96 5.72
CA TYR A 47 18.17 10.53 5.96
C TYR A 47 19.44 9.93 6.58
N THR A 48 19.25 8.99 7.48
CA THR A 48 20.31 8.18 8.08
C THR A 48 20.14 6.74 7.65
N GLU A 49 21.19 6.11 7.13
CA GLU A 49 21.23 4.66 6.93
C GLU A 49 21.48 3.99 8.28
N VAL A 50 20.41 3.52 8.93
CA VAL A 50 20.44 2.95 10.29
C VAL A 50 20.92 1.49 10.32
N SER A 51 20.84 0.82 9.18
CA SER A 51 21.46 -0.49 8.90
C SER A 51 21.59 -0.63 7.38
N PRO A 52 22.35 -1.59 6.84
CA PRO A 52 22.59 -1.70 5.40
C PRO A 52 21.27 -1.66 4.60
N THR A 53 21.16 -0.67 3.71
CA THR A 53 20.00 -0.40 2.84
C THR A 53 18.67 -0.13 3.58
N VAL A 54 18.74 0.40 4.80
CA VAL A 54 17.59 0.88 5.57
C VAL A 54 17.80 2.35 5.92
N TRP A 55 17.07 3.23 5.26
CA TRP A 55 17.16 4.67 5.42
C TRP A 55 15.95 5.21 6.18
N VAL A 56 16.22 6.00 7.21
CA VAL A 56 15.19 6.60 8.06
C VAL A 56 15.42 8.12 8.10
N HIS A 57 14.37 8.88 7.81
CA HIS A 57 14.43 10.34 7.90
C HIS A 57 14.63 10.77 9.35
N LYS A 58 15.42 11.84 9.59
CA LYS A 58 15.77 12.34 10.94
C LYS A 58 14.57 12.70 11.81
N THR A 59 13.45 13.09 11.21
CA THR A 59 12.21 13.45 11.93
C THR A 59 11.27 12.27 12.13
N ALA A 60 11.57 11.09 11.56
CA ALA A 60 10.75 9.90 11.78
C ALA A 60 10.95 9.36 13.20
N VAL A 61 9.87 8.82 13.77
CA VAL A 61 9.88 8.23 15.10
C VAL A 61 9.70 6.72 14.96
N VAL A 62 10.73 5.95 15.29
CA VAL A 62 10.70 4.48 15.22
C VAL A 62 10.77 3.91 16.62
N ALA A 63 9.74 3.16 17.02
CA ALA A 63 9.71 2.51 18.33
C ALA A 63 10.82 1.45 18.47
N PRO A 64 11.45 1.31 19.63
CA PRO A 64 12.60 0.41 19.82
C PRO A 64 12.29 -1.08 19.63
N THR A 65 11.02 -1.46 19.62
CA THR A 65 10.58 -2.84 19.37
C THR A 65 10.11 -3.08 17.93
N ALA A 66 10.18 -2.07 17.06
CA ALA A 66 9.91 -2.23 15.65
C ALA A 66 11.10 -2.89 14.94
N PHE A 67 10.82 -3.73 13.94
CA PHE A 67 11.84 -4.30 13.08
C PHE A 67 11.76 -3.68 11.69
N LEU A 68 12.89 -3.16 11.21
CA LEU A 68 13.04 -2.61 9.87
C LEU A 68 13.93 -3.54 9.03
N GLY A 69 13.31 -4.33 8.16
CA GLY A 69 14.00 -5.20 7.22
C GLY A 69 14.40 -4.46 5.94
N ALA A 70 15.55 -4.83 5.39
CA ALA A 70 16.14 -4.27 4.19
C ALA A 70 15.52 -4.80 2.88
N PRO A 71 15.53 -4.03 1.77
CA PRO A 71 15.72 -2.59 1.78
C PRO A 71 14.47 -1.84 2.23
N CYS A 72 14.64 -0.67 2.85
CA CYS A 72 13.52 0.09 3.39
C CYS A 72 13.85 1.60 3.40
N ILE A 73 12.85 2.42 3.11
CA ILE A 73 12.89 3.88 3.32
C ILE A 73 11.73 4.28 4.19
N ILE A 74 11.99 5.05 5.26
CA ILE A 74 10.98 5.66 6.14
C ILE A 74 11.06 7.17 5.99
N GLY A 75 9.98 7.77 5.50
CA GLY A 75 9.87 9.20 5.21
C GLY A 75 9.78 10.11 6.44
N ALA A 76 9.79 11.42 6.18
CA ALA A 76 9.76 12.46 7.19
C ALA A 76 8.48 12.42 8.04
N ASN A 77 8.60 12.71 9.34
CA ASN A 77 7.48 12.77 10.29
C ASN A 77 6.63 11.49 10.36
N THR A 78 7.15 10.38 9.86
CA THR A 78 6.48 9.07 9.90
C THR A 78 6.68 8.41 11.26
N GLU A 79 5.62 7.81 11.79
CA GLU A 79 5.62 7.08 13.04
C GLU A 79 5.58 5.57 12.78
N VAL A 80 6.61 4.84 13.21
CA VAL A 80 6.65 3.37 13.22
C VAL A 80 6.53 2.90 14.66
N ARG A 81 5.38 2.33 14.99
CA ARG A 81 5.01 1.99 16.38
C ARG A 81 5.56 0.66 16.84
N HIS A 82 5.34 0.38 18.13
CA HIS A 82 5.80 -0.83 18.77
C HIS A 82 5.37 -2.11 18.06
N CYS A 83 6.29 -3.07 17.94
CA CYS A 83 6.06 -4.38 17.32
C CYS A 83 5.68 -4.33 15.82
N ALA A 84 5.86 -3.20 15.13
CA ALA A 84 5.75 -3.17 13.68
C ALA A 84 6.84 -4.05 13.06
N PHE A 85 6.46 -4.86 12.06
CA PHE A 85 7.36 -5.77 11.36
C PHE A 85 7.43 -5.38 9.86
N ILE A 86 8.42 -4.57 9.51
CA ILE A 86 8.68 -4.23 8.12
C ILE A 86 9.68 -5.26 7.57
N ARG A 87 9.18 -6.14 6.68
CA ARG A 87 9.96 -7.29 6.17
C ARG A 87 10.95 -6.93 5.07
N GLY A 88 10.88 -5.71 4.57
CA GLY A 88 11.71 -5.24 3.47
C GLY A 88 10.94 -5.01 2.17
N SER A 89 11.66 -4.40 1.22
CA SER A 89 11.06 -3.84 0.00
C SER A 89 9.90 -2.90 0.35
N ALA A 90 10.09 -2.02 1.35
CA ALA A 90 9.09 -1.10 1.82
C ALA A 90 9.53 0.35 1.64
N LEU A 91 8.80 1.09 0.81
CA LEU A 91 8.89 2.55 0.71
C LEU A 91 7.71 3.15 1.46
N VAL A 92 8.01 3.81 2.57
CA VAL A 92 7.00 4.50 3.40
C VAL A 92 7.21 5.99 3.26
N GLY A 93 6.20 6.69 2.76
CA GLY A 93 6.21 8.13 2.52
C GLY A 93 6.24 8.97 3.80
N ASP A 94 6.08 10.29 3.63
CA ASP A 94 6.11 11.26 4.72
C ASP A 94 4.80 11.27 5.52
N GLY A 95 4.87 11.52 6.83
CA GLY A 95 3.70 11.66 7.71
C GLY A 95 2.85 10.40 7.84
N CYS A 96 3.40 9.23 7.53
CA CYS A 96 2.69 7.96 7.64
C CYS A 96 2.60 7.46 9.09
N VAL A 97 1.65 6.57 9.33
CA VAL A 97 1.57 5.80 10.57
C VAL A 97 1.63 4.31 10.24
N VAL A 98 2.72 3.66 10.65
CA VAL A 98 2.85 2.20 10.64
C VAL A 98 2.68 1.73 12.08
N GLY A 99 1.51 1.24 12.39
CA GLY A 99 1.06 1.06 13.77
C GLY A 99 1.53 -0.22 14.45
N ASN A 100 0.95 -0.45 15.62
CA ASN A 100 1.28 -1.62 16.44
C ASN A 100 1.00 -2.93 15.70
N SER A 101 1.99 -3.81 15.69
CA SER A 101 1.88 -5.16 15.10
C SER A 101 1.42 -5.18 13.65
N VAL A 102 1.80 -4.15 12.90
CA VAL A 102 1.59 -4.08 11.45
C VAL A 102 2.71 -4.82 10.74
N GLU A 103 2.36 -5.63 9.76
CA GLU A 103 3.36 -6.24 8.88
C GLU A 103 3.31 -5.60 7.48
N LEU A 104 4.46 -5.10 6.99
CA LEU A 104 4.65 -4.58 5.64
C LEU A 104 5.62 -5.45 4.84
N LYS A 105 5.28 -5.74 3.58
CA LYS A 105 6.15 -6.54 2.69
C LYS A 105 5.90 -6.18 1.23
N ASN A 106 6.94 -5.69 0.55
CA ASN A 106 6.88 -5.31 -0.87
C ASN A 106 5.77 -4.29 -1.15
N VAL A 107 5.92 -3.08 -0.60
CA VAL A 107 4.89 -2.04 -0.58
C VAL A 107 5.43 -0.66 -0.91
N ILE A 108 4.56 0.18 -1.47
CA ILE A 108 4.71 1.62 -1.52
C ILE A 108 3.54 2.23 -0.75
N LEU A 109 3.82 2.93 0.33
CA LEU A 109 2.86 3.78 1.03
C LEU A 109 3.16 5.23 0.65
N PHE A 110 2.18 5.91 0.08
CA PHE A 110 2.28 7.33 -0.24
C PHE A 110 2.26 8.16 1.05
N ASP A 111 2.44 9.47 0.94
CA ASP A 111 2.45 10.36 2.09
C ASP A 111 1.13 10.30 2.85
N SER A 112 1.22 10.42 4.17
CA SER A 112 0.09 10.43 5.10
C SER A 112 -0.78 9.16 5.10
N VAL A 113 -0.27 8.04 4.59
CA VAL A 113 -0.95 6.75 4.70
C VAL A 113 -0.97 6.27 6.14
N GLN A 114 -2.11 5.73 6.57
CA GLN A 114 -2.25 5.19 7.91
C GLN A 114 -2.64 3.70 7.88
N VAL A 115 -1.77 2.89 8.47
CA VAL A 115 -2.00 1.47 8.77
C VAL A 115 -1.75 1.24 10.26
N PRO A 116 -2.67 1.71 11.14
CA PRO A 116 -2.34 2.00 12.53
C PRO A 116 -2.38 0.79 13.47
N HIS A 117 -3.05 -0.32 13.13
CA HIS A 117 -3.31 -1.40 14.08
C HIS A 117 -3.50 -2.76 13.42
N TYR A 118 -2.56 -3.69 13.67
CA TYR A 118 -2.69 -5.13 13.30
C TYR A 118 -3.03 -5.34 11.81
N ASN A 119 -2.47 -4.51 10.94
CA ASN A 119 -2.68 -4.64 9.50
C ASN A 119 -1.61 -5.56 8.89
N TYR A 120 -2.00 -6.35 7.90
CA TYR A 120 -1.06 -6.95 6.96
C TYR A 120 -1.17 -6.25 5.60
N VAL A 121 -0.07 -5.68 5.12
CA VAL A 121 0.01 -5.05 3.80
C VAL A 121 1.14 -5.70 3.01
N GLY A 122 0.77 -6.49 2.04
CA GLY A 122 1.73 -7.22 1.21
C GLY A 122 1.47 -7.06 -0.28
N ASP A 123 2.55 -6.84 -1.05
CA ASP A 123 2.50 -6.70 -2.51
C ASP A 123 1.41 -5.69 -2.95
N SER A 124 1.46 -4.48 -2.40
CA SER A 124 0.39 -3.47 -2.47
C SER A 124 0.94 -2.06 -2.62
N ILE A 125 0.12 -1.17 -3.17
CA ILE A 125 0.40 0.28 -3.22
C ILE A 125 -0.80 1.01 -2.63
N LEU A 126 -0.54 1.85 -1.62
CA LEU A 126 -1.53 2.62 -0.90
C LEU A 126 -1.31 4.11 -1.21
N GLY A 127 -2.32 4.75 -1.80
CA GLY A 127 -2.29 6.14 -2.24
C GLY A 127 -2.36 7.15 -1.10
N TYR A 128 -2.16 8.41 -1.44
CA TYR A 128 -2.09 9.54 -0.53
C TYR A 128 -3.29 9.59 0.42
N LYS A 129 -3.00 9.73 1.72
CA LYS A 129 -4.02 9.78 2.79
C LYS A 129 -4.98 8.60 2.82
N SER A 130 -4.61 7.45 2.26
CA SER A 130 -5.43 6.25 2.46
C SER A 130 -5.24 5.68 3.86
N HIS A 131 -6.28 5.04 4.37
CA HIS A 131 -6.31 4.51 5.73
C HIS A 131 -6.87 3.09 5.75
N MET A 132 -6.24 2.22 6.53
CA MET A 132 -6.72 0.87 6.79
C MET A 132 -7.10 0.71 8.26
N GLY A 133 -8.37 0.52 8.54
CA GLY A 133 -8.88 0.27 9.90
C GLY A 133 -8.26 -0.96 10.55
N ALA A 134 -8.36 -1.05 11.88
CA ALA A 134 -7.75 -2.11 12.68
C ALA A 134 -8.09 -3.52 12.16
N GLY A 135 -7.08 -4.37 12.04
CA GLY A 135 -7.24 -5.76 11.60
C GLY A 135 -7.58 -5.95 10.12
N SER A 136 -7.70 -4.88 9.33
CA SER A 136 -7.88 -5.03 7.88
C SER A 136 -6.57 -5.46 7.22
N LEU A 137 -6.68 -6.21 6.12
CA LEU A 137 -5.51 -6.80 5.48
C LEU A 137 -5.64 -6.91 3.95
N THR A 138 -4.48 -6.94 3.27
CA THR A 138 -4.39 -7.26 1.85
C THR A 138 -3.96 -8.71 1.67
N SER A 139 -4.88 -9.61 1.32
CA SER A 139 -4.51 -10.97 0.94
C SER A 139 -3.81 -10.95 -0.42
N ASN A 140 -2.59 -11.44 -0.50
CA ASN A 140 -1.76 -11.28 -1.70
C ASN A 140 -1.55 -12.54 -2.53
N VAL A 141 -2.03 -13.70 -2.06
CA VAL A 141 -1.91 -15.00 -2.76
C VAL A 141 -3.27 -15.66 -2.87
N LYS A 142 -3.63 -16.09 -4.07
CA LYS A 142 -4.84 -16.91 -4.29
C LYS A 142 -4.68 -18.30 -3.68
N SER A 143 -5.75 -18.86 -3.15
CA SER A 143 -5.75 -20.21 -2.54
C SER A 143 -5.38 -21.31 -3.54
N ASP A 144 -5.78 -21.16 -4.81
CA ASP A 144 -5.47 -22.08 -5.90
C ASP A 144 -4.05 -21.91 -6.49
N LYS A 145 -3.26 -20.94 -5.96
CA LYS A 145 -1.88 -20.63 -6.39
C LYS A 145 -1.74 -20.21 -7.86
N THR A 146 -2.83 -19.92 -8.56
CA THR A 146 -2.80 -19.39 -9.93
C THR A 146 -2.43 -17.91 -9.96
N LEU A 147 -2.13 -17.37 -11.14
CA LEU A 147 -1.81 -15.96 -11.30
C LEU A 147 -3.02 -15.08 -10.99
N VAL A 148 -2.75 -13.90 -10.46
CA VAL A 148 -3.77 -12.92 -10.14
C VAL A 148 -4.30 -12.28 -11.42
N VAL A 149 -5.62 -12.15 -11.51
CA VAL A 149 -6.33 -11.43 -12.58
C VAL A 149 -7.15 -10.33 -11.92
N VAL A 150 -6.98 -9.09 -12.38
CA VAL A 150 -7.84 -7.98 -11.96
C VAL A 150 -9.16 -8.04 -12.73
N LYS A 151 -10.29 -8.00 -12.00
CA LYS A 151 -11.64 -8.14 -12.55
C LYS A 151 -12.44 -6.87 -12.33
N ASN A 152 -13.00 -6.32 -13.41
CA ASN A 152 -13.91 -5.16 -13.39
C ASN A 152 -15.15 -5.46 -14.23
N GLY A 153 -16.19 -6.00 -13.61
CA GLY A 153 -17.34 -6.52 -14.34
C GLY A 153 -16.94 -7.64 -15.31
N SER A 154 -17.19 -7.43 -16.60
CA SER A 154 -16.79 -8.37 -17.67
C SER A 154 -15.31 -8.23 -18.10
N GLU A 155 -14.67 -7.11 -17.76
CA GLU A 155 -13.26 -6.87 -18.07
C GLU A 155 -12.36 -7.68 -17.15
N GLN A 156 -11.37 -8.38 -17.71
CA GLN A 156 -10.40 -9.16 -16.96
C GLN A 156 -8.99 -8.88 -17.48
N ILE A 157 -8.10 -8.41 -16.60
CA ILE A 157 -6.72 -8.10 -16.95
C ILE A 157 -5.78 -9.07 -16.26
N PRO A 158 -5.12 -9.98 -17.01
CA PRO A 158 -4.06 -10.83 -16.50
C PRO A 158 -2.88 -9.99 -16.02
N THR A 159 -2.42 -10.20 -14.80
CA THR A 159 -1.32 -9.40 -14.22
C THR A 159 0.06 -10.03 -14.42
N GLY A 160 0.12 -11.33 -14.68
CA GLY A 160 1.37 -12.10 -14.69
C GLY A 160 2.00 -12.22 -13.29
N LEU A 161 1.29 -11.86 -12.24
CA LEU A 161 1.77 -11.87 -10.86
C LEU A 161 1.17 -13.04 -10.08
N LYS A 162 2.03 -13.75 -9.33
CA LYS A 162 1.59 -14.76 -8.36
C LYS A 162 1.21 -14.14 -7.02
N LYS A 163 1.78 -12.96 -6.71
CA LYS A 163 1.52 -12.18 -5.50
C LYS A 163 1.10 -10.77 -5.89
N PHE A 164 -0.07 -10.39 -5.44
CA PHE A 164 -0.64 -9.05 -5.61
C PHE A 164 -1.75 -8.89 -4.56
N GLY A 165 -1.56 -7.98 -3.62
CA GLY A 165 -2.54 -7.66 -2.59
C GLY A 165 -3.62 -6.72 -3.09
N ALA A 166 -3.43 -5.42 -2.89
CA ALA A 166 -4.40 -4.39 -3.31
C ALA A 166 -3.73 -3.10 -3.79
N MET A 167 -4.44 -2.36 -4.63
CA MET A 167 -4.16 -0.96 -4.96
C MET A 167 -5.27 -0.11 -4.34
N LEU A 168 -4.92 0.77 -3.41
CA LEU A 168 -5.84 1.74 -2.82
C LEU A 168 -5.54 3.11 -3.40
N GLY A 169 -6.49 3.69 -4.11
CA GLY A 169 -6.38 5.06 -4.60
C GLY A 169 -6.28 6.08 -3.46
N ASP A 170 -6.00 7.33 -3.80
CA ASP A 170 -5.90 8.41 -2.82
C ASP A 170 -7.21 8.56 -2.03
N PHE A 171 -7.10 8.87 -0.72
CA PHE A 171 -8.22 9.10 0.19
C PHE A 171 -9.17 7.89 0.37
N VAL A 172 -8.69 6.68 0.13
CA VAL A 172 -9.48 5.47 0.38
C VAL A 172 -9.50 5.14 1.87
N GLU A 173 -10.69 4.82 2.39
CA GLU A 173 -10.91 4.40 3.77
C GLU A 173 -11.35 2.94 3.83
N VAL A 174 -10.57 2.09 4.46
CA VAL A 174 -10.91 0.66 4.65
C VAL A 174 -11.33 0.42 6.10
N GLY A 175 -12.57 -0.04 6.28
CA GLY A 175 -13.12 -0.36 7.60
C GLY A 175 -12.44 -1.54 8.28
N CYS A 176 -12.51 -1.57 9.62
CA CYS A 176 -11.89 -2.58 10.45
C CYS A 176 -12.23 -4.02 10.04
N ASN A 177 -11.28 -4.95 10.22
CA ASN A 177 -11.43 -6.38 9.94
C ASN A 177 -11.88 -6.70 8.50
N SER A 178 -11.61 -5.82 7.55
CA SER A 178 -11.90 -6.08 6.14
C SER A 178 -10.75 -6.81 5.46
N VAL A 179 -11.09 -7.70 4.53
CA VAL A 179 -10.14 -8.46 3.71
C VAL A 179 -10.21 -7.97 2.27
N LEU A 180 -9.11 -7.42 1.77
CA LEU A 180 -8.94 -7.10 0.36
C LEU A 180 -8.29 -8.31 -0.32
N ASN A 181 -9.06 -9.02 -1.16
CA ASN A 181 -8.58 -10.23 -1.82
C ASN A 181 -7.55 -9.92 -2.93
N PRO A 182 -6.73 -10.89 -3.35
CA PRO A 182 -5.70 -10.69 -4.34
C PRO A 182 -6.22 -10.02 -5.62
N GLY A 183 -5.59 -8.90 -6.00
CA GLY A 183 -5.97 -8.12 -7.18
C GLY A 183 -7.13 -7.15 -6.96
N THR A 184 -7.45 -6.81 -5.71
CA THR A 184 -8.41 -5.74 -5.40
C THR A 184 -7.83 -4.39 -5.78
N VAL A 185 -8.63 -3.57 -6.47
CA VAL A 185 -8.30 -2.18 -6.85
C VAL A 185 -9.44 -1.29 -6.37
N VAL A 186 -9.13 -0.30 -5.54
CA VAL A 186 -10.15 0.63 -4.99
C VAL A 186 -9.88 2.03 -5.53
N GLY A 187 -10.87 2.58 -6.22
CA GLY A 187 -10.81 3.94 -6.78
C GLY A 187 -10.76 5.02 -5.69
N ARG A 188 -10.29 6.21 -6.06
CA ARG A 188 -10.12 7.36 -5.15
C ARG A 188 -11.38 7.68 -4.35
N ASN A 189 -11.20 8.24 -3.15
CA ASN A 189 -12.27 8.73 -2.27
C ASN A 189 -13.32 7.68 -1.90
N SER A 190 -13.03 6.40 -2.01
CA SER A 190 -14.00 5.33 -1.72
C SER A 190 -13.84 4.77 -0.32
N ASN A 191 -14.94 4.27 0.23
CA ASN A 191 -15.00 3.67 1.55
C ASN A 191 -15.37 2.20 1.46
N ILE A 192 -14.64 1.37 2.20
CA ILE A 192 -14.99 -0.04 2.42
C ILE A 192 -15.57 -0.16 3.84
N TYR A 193 -16.79 -0.64 3.96
CA TYR A 193 -17.40 -0.84 5.29
C TYR A 193 -16.69 -1.94 6.08
N PRO A 194 -16.70 -1.85 7.42
CA PRO A 194 -16.06 -2.85 8.28
C PRO A 194 -16.52 -4.28 7.97
N THR A 195 -15.66 -5.26 8.25
CA THR A 195 -15.91 -6.70 8.08
C THR A 195 -16.27 -7.12 6.64
N SER A 196 -15.79 -6.35 5.67
CA SER A 196 -16.03 -6.63 4.26
C SER A 196 -15.02 -7.60 3.66
N CYS A 197 -15.49 -8.46 2.74
CA CYS A 197 -14.64 -9.28 1.88
C CYS A 197 -14.70 -8.69 0.46
N VAL A 198 -13.67 -7.94 0.07
CA VAL A 198 -13.65 -7.17 -1.18
C VAL A 198 -12.92 -7.94 -2.28
N ARG A 199 -13.44 -7.93 -3.49
CA ARG A 199 -12.85 -8.53 -4.69
C ARG A 199 -13.04 -7.65 -5.92
N GLY A 200 -12.03 -7.61 -6.78
CA GLY A 200 -12.09 -6.89 -8.06
C GLY A 200 -11.95 -5.39 -7.88
N VAL A 201 -12.61 -4.63 -8.75
CA VAL A 201 -12.51 -3.17 -8.79
C VAL A 201 -13.67 -2.52 -8.08
N VAL A 202 -13.38 -1.62 -7.16
CA VAL A 202 -14.35 -0.75 -6.50
C VAL A 202 -14.29 0.61 -7.18
N PRO A 203 -15.41 1.16 -7.71
CA PRO A 203 -15.40 2.47 -8.35
C PRO A 203 -14.93 3.59 -7.42
N GLU A 204 -14.42 4.67 -8.00
CA GLU A 204 -14.12 5.89 -7.24
C GLU A 204 -15.39 6.53 -6.67
N ASN A 205 -15.23 7.35 -5.63
CA ASN A 205 -16.33 8.06 -4.99
C ASN A 205 -17.50 7.14 -4.61
N SER A 206 -17.18 5.95 -4.10
CA SER A 206 -18.19 4.93 -3.78
C SER A 206 -18.01 4.34 -2.38
N ILE A 207 -19.06 3.64 -1.94
CA ILE A 207 -19.06 2.89 -0.68
C ILE A 207 -19.33 1.43 -1.00
N TRP A 208 -18.37 0.56 -0.63
CA TRP A 208 -18.57 -0.89 -0.60
C TRP A 208 -19.21 -1.28 0.74
N LYS A 209 -20.43 -1.74 0.69
CA LYS A 209 -21.18 -2.21 1.87
C LYS A 209 -21.00 -3.71 2.08
N THR A 210 -21.30 -4.17 3.29
CA THR A 210 -21.36 -5.60 3.60
C THR A 210 -22.24 -6.34 2.60
N GLY A 211 -21.77 -7.50 2.13
CA GLY A 211 -22.47 -8.27 1.08
C GLY A 211 -22.10 -7.86 -0.36
N GLY A 212 -21.17 -6.93 -0.55
CA GLY A 212 -20.67 -6.57 -1.88
C GLY A 212 -21.52 -5.56 -2.65
N VAL A 213 -22.44 -4.91 -1.98
CA VAL A 213 -23.25 -3.84 -2.59
C VAL A 213 -22.43 -2.56 -2.68
N VAL A 214 -22.34 -1.98 -3.87
CA VAL A 214 -21.65 -0.72 -4.12
C VAL A 214 -22.66 0.40 -4.36
N VAL A 215 -22.49 1.53 -3.66
CA VAL A 215 -23.32 2.72 -3.83
C VAL A 215 -22.43 3.96 -4.00
N ALA A 216 -22.91 4.97 -4.69
CA ALA A 216 -22.21 6.25 -4.81
C ALA A 216 -22.07 6.91 -3.42
N LYS A 217 -20.90 7.48 -3.15
CA LYS A 217 -20.64 8.32 -1.98
C LYS A 217 -21.29 9.70 -2.24
N LYS A 218 -22.11 10.17 -1.33
CA LYS A 218 -22.75 11.48 -1.39
C LYS A 218 -21.84 12.59 -0.90
#